data_7ae2c167e03fbe7ba92eb059d22c6174
#
_entry.id   7ae2c167e03fbe7ba92eb059d22c6174
#
_cell.length_a   1.000
_cell.length_b   1.000
_cell.length_c   1.000
_cell.angle_alpha   90.00
_cell.angle_beta   90.00
_cell.angle_gamma   90.00
#
_symmetry.space_group_name_H-M   'P 1'
#
loop_
_entity.id
_entity.type
_entity.pdbx_description
1 polymer ?
#
loop_
_entity_poly.entity_id
_entity_poly.type
_entity_poly.pdbx_seq_one_letter_code
_entity_poly.pdbx_strand_id
1 'polypeptide(L)'
;MSAPIDFYFDFSSPYGYLASEQIDALAARHGRAVMWHAIVLDAQFQPQGGVKIPAALMRTDYVKRDTERSAAFLGIPYAEPAQYPVHTEHAARAFQWLSDRNPDEARAFAHAVFRAYFVEGRNIAETGVLLDIADTLKLDRDEVSAAFSDSATKARIKAEIDLVQMCAVQVRSS
;
A
#
# COMPACT_ATOMS: atom_id res chain seq x y z
N MET A 1 -9.45 26.02 3.07
CA MET A 1 -8.42 24.95 3.07
C MET A 1 -8.63 24.11 1.83
N SER A 2 -7.58 23.76 1.08
CA SER A 2 -7.70 22.91 -0.10
C SER A 2 -8.11 21.50 0.33
N ALA A 3 -8.91 20.78 -0.50
CA ALA A 3 -9.27 19.39 -0.22
C ALA A 3 -8.02 18.50 -0.09
N PRO A 4 -8.02 17.49 0.80
CA PRO A 4 -6.91 16.55 0.91
C PRO A 4 -6.70 15.76 -0.39
N ILE A 5 -5.55 15.14 -0.51
CA ILE A 5 -5.25 14.18 -1.59
C ILE A 5 -5.51 12.79 -1.05
N ASP A 6 -6.36 12.01 -1.71
CA ASP A 6 -6.56 10.61 -1.38
C ASP A 6 -5.50 9.77 -2.09
N PHE A 7 -4.67 9.06 -1.32
CA PHE A 7 -3.60 8.19 -1.80
C PHE A 7 -3.94 6.73 -1.55
N TYR A 8 -4.37 6.05 -2.60
CA TYR A 8 -4.70 4.62 -2.57
C TYR A 8 -3.49 3.79 -2.95
N PHE A 9 -3.15 2.79 -2.14
CA PHE A 9 -1.98 1.95 -2.36
C PHE A 9 -2.19 0.50 -1.93
N ASP A 10 -1.47 -0.43 -2.56
CA ASP A 10 -1.29 -1.80 -2.11
C ASP A 10 0.17 -2.01 -1.72
N PHE A 11 0.42 -2.70 -0.61
CA PHE A 11 1.76 -2.97 -0.11
C PHE A 11 2.62 -3.82 -1.06
N SER A 12 2.02 -4.54 -2.02
CA SER A 12 2.76 -5.27 -3.05
C SER A 12 3.08 -4.40 -4.28
N SER A 13 2.60 -3.15 -4.34
CA SER A 13 2.82 -2.28 -5.49
C SER A 13 4.16 -1.54 -5.39
N PRO A 14 5.13 -1.80 -6.30
CA PRO A 14 6.39 -1.05 -6.31
C PRO A 14 6.18 0.44 -6.63
N TYR A 15 5.21 0.78 -7.49
CA TYR A 15 4.86 2.18 -7.75
C TYR A 15 4.17 2.84 -6.55
N GLY A 16 3.38 2.06 -5.79
CA GLY A 16 2.83 2.50 -4.51
C GLY A 16 3.94 2.86 -3.51
N TYR A 17 4.97 2.03 -3.43
CA TYR A 17 6.17 2.31 -2.62
C TYR A 17 6.86 3.60 -3.06
N LEU A 18 7.20 3.75 -4.34
CA LEU A 18 7.87 4.95 -4.85
C LEU A 18 7.03 6.22 -4.62
N ALA A 19 5.71 6.13 -4.79
CA ALA A 19 4.82 7.25 -4.53
C ALA A 19 4.75 7.58 -3.03
N SER A 20 4.72 6.58 -2.16
CA SER A 20 4.66 6.77 -0.70
C SER A 20 5.83 7.59 -0.15
N GLU A 21 7.03 7.42 -0.73
CA GLU A 21 8.24 8.14 -0.32
C GLU A 21 8.23 9.64 -0.73
N GLN A 22 7.25 10.08 -1.51
CA GLN A 22 7.21 11.45 -2.06
C GLN A 22 5.92 12.21 -1.82
N ILE A 23 4.79 11.50 -1.70
CA ILE A 23 3.46 12.11 -1.75
C ILE A 23 3.21 13.16 -0.68
N ASP A 24 3.68 12.92 0.55
CA ASP A 24 3.50 13.86 1.67
C ASP A 24 4.29 15.16 1.45
N ALA A 25 5.54 15.06 0.99
CA ALA A 25 6.37 16.22 0.68
C ALA A 25 5.82 17.01 -0.52
N LEU A 26 5.28 16.30 -1.51
CA LEU A 26 4.65 16.93 -2.68
C LEU A 26 3.38 17.68 -2.25
N ALA A 27 2.51 17.06 -1.48
CA ALA A 27 1.27 17.67 -0.99
C ALA A 27 1.55 18.89 -0.11
N ALA A 28 2.53 18.80 0.79
CA ALA A 28 2.93 19.90 1.66
C ALA A 28 3.37 21.14 0.87
N ARG A 29 4.10 20.97 -0.24
CA ARG A 29 4.50 22.08 -1.13
C ARG A 29 3.30 22.81 -1.74
N HIS A 30 2.15 22.13 -1.85
CA HIS A 30 0.90 22.68 -2.35
C HIS A 30 -0.11 23.02 -1.25
N GLY A 31 0.31 23.01 0.03
CA GLY A 31 -0.56 23.31 1.17
C GLY A 31 -1.71 22.31 1.34
N ARG A 32 -1.51 21.04 0.95
CA ARG A 32 -2.51 19.97 1.03
C ARG A 32 -2.06 18.89 1.99
N ALA A 33 -3.03 18.26 2.67
CA ALA A 33 -2.81 17.04 3.42
C ALA A 33 -2.99 15.81 2.52
N VAL A 34 -2.46 14.67 2.95
CA VAL A 34 -2.68 13.37 2.29
C VAL A 34 -3.44 12.45 3.21
N MET A 35 -4.51 11.85 2.67
CA MET A 35 -5.24 10.75 3.30
C MET A 35 -4.78 9.45 2.68
N TRP A 36 -4.25 8.56 3.50
CA TRP A 36 -3.70 7.28 3.06
C TRP A 36 -4.75 6.19 3.16
N HIS A 37 -4.91 5.39 2.10
CA HIS A 37 -5.92 4.33 1.98
C HIS A 37 -5.24 3.05 1.50
N ALA A 38 -5.07 2.08 2.42
CA ALA A 38 -4.58 0.76 2.02
C ALA A 38 -5.71 -0.03 1.36
N ILE A 39 -5.44 -0.55 0.17
CA ILE A 39 -6.30 -1.48 -0.57
C ILE A 39 -5.56 -2.80 -0.79
N VAL A 40 -6.28 -3.85 -1.16
CA VAL A 40 -5.71 -5.13 -1.55
C VAL A 40 -6.05 -5.37 -3.01
N LEU A 41 -5.03 -5.32 -3.86
CA LEU A 41 -5.14 -5.64 -5.29
C LEU A 41 -5.03 -7.16 -5.47
N ASP A 42 -6.04 -7.88 -5.02
CA ASP A 42 -6.13 -9.32 -5.24
C ASP A 42 -6.33 -9.64 -6.74
N ALA A 43 -6.04 -10.90 -7.13
CA ALA A 43 -6.33 -11.44 -8.46
C ALA A 43 -7.82 -11.31 -8.87
N GLN A 44 -8.69 -11.01 -7.91
CA GLN A 44 -10.11 -10.69 -8.12
C GLN A 44 -10.39 -9.20 -8.40
N PHE A 45 -9.40 -8.31 -8.28
CA PHE A 45 -9.57 -6.92 -8.69
C PHE A 45 -9.77 -6.84 -10.19
N GLN A 46 -11.02 -6.90 -10.61
CA GLN A 46 -11.42 -6.72 -11.99
C GLN A 46 -12.11 -5.36 -12.13
N PRO A 47 -11.42 -4.35 -12.70
CA PRO A 47 -12.12 -3.12 -13.08
C PRO A 47 -13.28 -3.50 -14.00
N GLN A 48 -14.50 -3.09 -13.66
CA GLN A 48 -15.65 -3.33 -14.53
C GLN A 48 -15.36 -2.80 -15.93
N GLY A 49 -15.34 -3.69 -16.93
CA GLY A 49 -15.02 -3.35 -18.33
C GLY A 49 -13.52 -3.12 -18.63
N GLY A 50 -12.61 -3.42 -17.72
CA GLY A 50 -11.16 -3.38 -17.94
C GLY A 50 -10.62 -4.69 -18.51
N VAL A 51 -9.57 -4.60 -19.33
CA VAL A 51 -8.77 -5.76 -19.73
C VAL A 51 -8.13 -6.31 -18.46
N LYS A 52 -8.36 -7.60 -18.16
CA LYS A 52 -7.61 -8.30 -17.11
C LYS A 52 -6.13 -8.16 -17.44
N ILE A 53 -5.38 -7.46 -16.60
CA ILE A 53 -3.93 -7.51 -16.71
C ILE A 53 -3.50 -8.84 -16.09
N PRO A 54 -3.06 -9.83 -16.88
CA PRO A 54 -2.60 -11.09 -16.31
C PRO A 54 -1.47 -10.80 -15.32
N ALA A 55 -1.43 -11.49 -14.19
CA ALA A 55 -0.33 -11.39 -13.22
C ALA A 55 1.05 -11.61 -13.89
N ALA A 56 1.09 -12.37 -15.00
CA ALA A 56 2.27 -12.53 -15.83
C ALA A 56 2.75 -11.22 -16.48
N LEU A 57 1.85 -10.30 -16.84
CA LEU A 57 2.23 -8.99 -17.40
C LEU A 57 2.72 -8.00 -16.33
N MET A 58 2.30 -8.16 -15.08
CA MET A 58 2.83 -7.39 -13.95
C MET A 58 4.26 -7.83 -13.57
N ARG A 59 4.69 -9.01 -14.03
CA ARG A 59 6.04 -9.58 -13.81
C ARG A 59 6.95 -9.42 -15.03
N THR A 60 6.61 -8.56 -15.98
CA THR A 60 7.45 -8.40 -17.16
C THR A 60 8.78 -7.76 -16.80
N ASP A 61 9.85 -8.16 -17.50
CA ASP A 61 11.16 -7.52 -17.42
C ASP A 61 11.06 -6.00 -17.63
N TYR A 62 10.02 -5.55 -18.31
CA TYR A 62 9.73 -4.13 -18.49
C TYR A 62 9.38 -3.44 -17.16
N VAL A 63 8.40 -3.96 -16.42
CA VAL A 63 7.97 -3.37 -15.14
C VAL A 63 9.13 -3.36 -14.13
N LYS A 64 9.90 -4.45 -14.08
CA LYS A 64 11.10 -4.52 -13.25
C LYS A 64 12.09 -3.40 -13.58
N ARG A 65 12.51 -3.32 -14.83
CA ARG A 65 13.47 -2.29 -15.30
C ARG A 65 12.93 -0.88 -15.13
N ASP A 66 11.64 -0.69 -15.33
CA ASP A 66 11.00 0.61 -15.17
C ASP A 66 10.98 1.06 -13.70
N THR A 67 10.65 0.14 -12.79
CA THR A 67 10.69 0.41 -11.35
C THR A 67 12.11 0.71 -10.88
N GLU A 68 13.10 -0.10 -11.28
CA GLU A 68 14.51 0.12 -10.94
C GLU A 68 15.01 1.50 -11.42
N ARG A 69 14.68 1.88 -12.67
CA ARG A 69 15.04 3.20 -13.21
C ARG A 69 14.34 4.34 -12.50
N SER A 70 13.06 4.17 -12.20
CA SER A 70 12.28 5.18 -11.49
C SER A 70 12.81 5.38 -10.08
N ALA A 71 13.11 4.30 -9.35
CA ALA A 71 13.72 4.35 -8.03
C ALA A 71 15.07 5.08 -8.06
N ALA A 72 15.93 4.72 -9.02
CA ALA A 72 17.24 5.36 -9.19
C ALA A 72 17.11 6.86 -9.52
N PHE A 73 16.19 7.22 -10.42
CA PHE A 73 15.92 8.62 -10.77
C PHE A 73 15.44 9.45 -9.57
N LEU A 74 14.62 8.85 -8.73
CA LEU A 74 14.05 9.48 -7.54
C LEU A 74 14.99 9.44 -6.32
N GLY A 75 16.10 8.70 -6.41
CA GLY A 75 17.02 8.50 -5.28
C GLY A 75 16.42 7.65 -4.15
N ILE A 76 15.43 6.79 -4.46
CA ILE A 76 14.74 5.93 -3.50
C ILE A 76 15.42 4.56 -3.50
N PRO A 77 15.85 4.02 -2.33
CA PRO A 77 16.38 2.66 -2.24
C PRO A 77 15.35 1.65 -2.71
N TYR A 78 15.75 0.73 -3.60
CA TYR A 78 14.87 -0.31 -4.12
C TYR A 78 15.65 -1.59 -4.39
N ALA A 79 15.10 -2.70 -3.95
CA ALA A 79 15.53 -4.04 -4.32
C ALA A 79 14.30 -4.85 -4.72
N GLU A 80 14.38 -5.60 -5.82
CA GLU A 80 13.26 -6.45 -6.24
C GLU A 80 13.07 -7.59 -5.24
N PRO A 81 11.86 -7.76 -4.69
CA PRO A 81 11.57 -8.85 -3.76
C PRO A 81 11.69 -10.21 -4.44
N ALA A 82 12.28 -11.20 -3.75
CA ALA A 82 12.40 -12.57 -4.26
C ALA A 82 11.04 -13.24 -4.48
N GLN A 83 10.03 -12.85 -3.71
CA GLN A 83 8.64 -13.29 -3.84
C GLN A 83 7.77 -12.08 -4.19
N TYR A 84 7.21 -12.10 -5.40
CA TYR A 84 6.35 -11.03 -5.91
C TYR A 84 5.29 -11.59 -6.86
N PRO A 85 4.02 -11.19 -6.77
CA PRO A 85 3.40 -10.47 -5.66
C PRO A 85 3.24 -11.36 -4.41
N VAL A 86 2.96 -10.73 -3.26
CA VAL A 86 2.64 -11.42 -2.00
C VAL A 86 1.25 -11.01 -1.51
N HIS A 87 0.68 -11.80 -0.59
CA HIS A 87 -0.57 -11.44 0.07
C HIS A 87 -0.34 -10.28 1.04
N THR A 88 -1.12 -9.21 0.88
CA THR A 88 -0.98 -7.97 1.67
C THR A 88 -2.14 -7.71 2.62
N GLU A 89 -3.07 -8.67 2.74
CA GLU A 89 -4.30 -8.50 3.52
C GLU A 89 -4.03 -8.16 4.99
N HIS A 90 -3.09 -8.86 5.64
CA HIS A 90 -2.75 -8.60 7.04
C HIS A 90 -2.11 -7.21 7.22
N ALA A 91 -1.20 -6.82 6.33
CA ALA A 91 -0.59 -5.50 6.36
C ALA A 91 -1.63 -4.38 6.16
N ALA A 92 -2.55 -4.55 5.21
CA ALA A 92 -3.63 -3.60 4.97
C ALA A 92 -4.59 -3.49 6.18
N ARG A 93 -4.91 -4.61 6.84
CA ARG A 93 -5.76 -4.61 8.04
C ARG A 93 -5.08 -3.90 9.21
N ALA A 94 -3.81 -4.19 9.47
CA ALA A 94 -3.05 -3.51 10.51
C ALA A 94 -2.97 -1.99 10.24
N PHE A 95 -2.66 -1.60 9.00
CA PHE A 95 -2.65 -0.20 8.59
C PHE A 95 -4.01 0.48 8.85
N GLN A 96 -5.10 -0.14 8.43
CA GLN A 96 -6.44 0.42 8.59
C GLN A 96 -6.81 0.59 10.07
N TRP A 97 -6.50 -0.43 10.88
CA TRP A 97 -6.75 -0.40 12.32
C TRP A 97 -5.95 0.72 13.00
N LEU A 98 -4.68 0.91 12.61
CA LEU A 98 -3.84 2.01 13.11
C LEU A 98 -4.37 3.37 12.65
N SER A 99 -4.76 3.48 11.38
CA SER A 99 -5.26 4.73 10.79
C SER A 99 -6.49 5.28 11.50
N ASP A 100 -7.35 4.41 12.01
CA ASP A 100 -8.54 4.79 12.77
C ASP A 100 -8.20 5.36 14.15
N ARG A 101 -7.00 5.09 14.68
CA ARG A 101 -6.55 5.51 16.02
C ARG A 101 -5.54 6.63 15.93
N ASN A 102 -4.53 6.45 15.12
CA ASN A 102 -3.44 7.41 14.94
C ASN A 102 -2.91 7.35 13.50
N PRO A 103 -3.35 8.26 12.62
CA PRO A 103 -2.90 8.30 11.23
C PRO A 103 -1.38 8.44 11.05
N ASP A 104 -0.67 9.06 11.98
CA ASP A 104 0.78 9.21 11.89
C ASP A 104 1.50 7.89 12.19
N GLU A 105 1.01 7.11 13.17
CA GLU A 105 1.51 5.75 13.43
C GLU A 105 1.21 4.80 12.25
N ALA A 106 0.01 4.90 11.67
CA ALA A 106 -0.35 4.14 10.47
C ALA A 106 0.60 4.44 9.31
N ARG A 107 0.94 5.71 9.10
CA ARG A 107 1.87 6.14 8.06
C ARG A 107 3.29 5.63 8.31
N ALA A 108 3.77 5.74 9.56
CA ALA A 108 5.06 5.18 9.95
C ALA A 108 5.10 3.65 9.74
N PHE A 109 4.03 2.95 10.08
CA PHE A 109 3.89 1.52 9.83
C PHE A 109 3.91 1.20 8.32
N ALA A 110 3.18 1.96 7.50
CA ALA A 110 3.16 1.77 6.05
C ALA A 110 4.56 1.92 5.43
N HIS A 111 5.30 2.96 5.79
CA HIS A 111 6.68 3.14 5.34
C HIS A 111 7.59 1.99 5.76
N ALA A 112 7.47 1.51 7.01
CA ALA A 112 8.28 0.40 7.50
C ALA A 112 7.96 -0.91 6.77
N VAL A 113 6.68 -1.19 6.47
CA VAL A 113 6.25 -2.37 5.70
C VAL A 113 6.78 -2.30 4.26
N PHE A 114 6.66 -1.16 3.58
CA PHE A 114 7.22 -0.97 2.25
C PHE A 114 8.74 -1.17 2.21
N ARG A 115 9.47 -0.64 3.18
CA ARG A 115 10.93 -0.80 3.27
C ARG A 115 11.32 -2.25 3.57
N ALA A 116 10.62 -2.92 4.47
CA ALA A 116 10.85 -4.33 4.75
C ALA A 116 10.73 -5.16 3.47
N TYR A 117 9.75 -4.86 2.62
CA TYR A 117 9.51 -5.61 1.39
C TYR A 117 10.44 -5.20 0.24
N PHE A 118 10.53 -3.91 -0.09
CA PHE A 118 11.24 -3.40 -1.28
C PHE A 118 12.69 -2.99 -1.05
N VAL A 119 13.19 -3.04 0.16
CA VAL A 119 14.60 -2.72 0.46
C VAL A 119 15.28 -3.89 1.16
N GLU A 120 14.61 -4.48 2.16
CA GLU A 120 15.20 -5.53 3.00
C GLU A 120 14.89 -6.95 2.48
N GLY A 121 13.97 -7.08 1.51
CA GLY A 121 13.59 -8.37 0.93
C GLY A 121 12.81 -9.29 1.88
N ARG A 122 12.20 -8.75 2.94
CA ARG A 122 11.41 -9.50 3.92
C ARG A 122 10.02 -9.79 3.34
N ASN A 123 9.51 -11.00 3.60
CA ASN A 123 8.17 -11.40 3.14
C ASN A 123 7.08 -10.82 4.04
N ILE A 124 6.42 -9.75 3.60
CA ILE A 124 5.34 -9.08 4.35
C ILE A 124 4.01 -9.85 4.40
N ALA A 125 3.89 -10.99 3.72
CA ALA A 125 2.76 -11.91 3.91
C ALA A 125 2.86 -12.65 5.26
N GLU A 126 4.05 -12.74 5.83
CA GLU A 126 4.30 -13.37 7.11
C GLU A 126 3.93 -12.43 8.25
N THR A 127 2.98 -12.84 9.08
CA THR A 127 2.53 -12.03 10.23
C THR A 127 3.65 -11.72 11.21
N GLY A 128 4.62 -12.63 11.37
CA GLY A 128 5.82 -12.40 12.19
C GLY A 128 6.61 -11.16 11.76
N VAL A 129 6.77 -10.95 10.44
CA VAL A 129 7.45 -9.77 9.89
C VAL A 129 6.71 -8.47 10.26
N LEU A 130 5.38 -8.49 10.16
CA LEU A 130 4.55 -7.33 10.51
C LEU A 130 4.59 -7.02 12.00
N LEU A 131 4.63 -8.05 12.84
CA LEU A 131 4.74 -7.90 14.29
C LEU A 131 6.13 -7.40 14.72
N ASP A 132 7.20 -7.81 14.05
CA ASP A 132 8.56 -7.26 14.31
C ASP A 132 8.62 -5.78 13.94
N ILE A 133 7.92 -5.37 12.87
CA ILE A 133 7.80 -3.95 12.49
C ILE A 133 7.03 -3.19 13.58
N ALA A 134 5.93 -3.75 14.10
CA ALA A 134 5.18 -3.15 15.18
C ALA A 134 6.05 -2.95 16.44
N ASP A 135 6.84 -3.95 16.83
CA ASP A 135 7.78 -3.86 17.95
C ASP A 135 8.81 -2.74 17.73
N THR A 136 9.37 -2.65 16.52
CA THR A 136 10.36 -1.61 16.16
C THR A 136 9.76 -0.21 16.29
N LEU A 137 8.50 -0.04 15.95
CA LEU A 137 7.75 1.21 16.05
C LEU A 137 7.16 1.45 17.45
N LYS A 138 7.36 0.53 18.39
CA LYS A 138 6.80 0.57 19.75
C LYS A 138 5.26 0.58 19.79
N LEU A 139 4.65 -0.05 18.78
CA LEU A 139 3.22 -0.31 18.75
C LEU A 139 2.89 -1.53 19.61
N ASP A 140 1.66 -1.61 20.11
CA ASP A 140 1.22 -2.76 20.86
C ASP A 140 1.09 -3.98 19.93
N ARG A 141 1.97 -4.98 20.14
CA ARG A 141 2.07 -6.20 19.33
C ARG A 141 0.78 -7.01 19.33
N ASP A 142 0.14 -7.13 20.49
CA ASP A 142 -1.07 -7.93 20.65
C ASP A 142 -2.26 -7.26 19.96
N GLU A 143 -2.36 -5.95 20.06
CA GLU A 143 -3.38 -5.18 19.36
C GLU A 143 -3.19 -5.21 17.84
N VAL A 144 -1.97 -5.11 17.32
CA VAL A 144 -1.67 -5.26 15.88
C VAL A 144 -1.99 -6.68 15.41
N SER A 145 -1.67 -7.70 16.23
CA SER A 145 -2.00 -9.09 15.93
C SER A 145 -3.52 -9.32 15.86
N ALA A 146 -4.29 -8.71 16.78
CA ALA A 146 -5.74 -8.79 16.77
C ALA A 146 -6.35 -8.15 15.52
N ALA A 147 -5.76 -7.07 15.01
CA ALA A 147 -6.21 -6.39 13.80
C ALA A 147 -6.18 -7.28 12.56
N PHE A 148 -5.30 -8.28 12.48
CA PHE A 148 -5.23 -9.21 11.35
C PHE A 148 -6.53 -10.02 11.14
N SER A 149 -7.29 -10.24 12.20
CA SER A 149 -8.54 -11.01 12.17
C SER A 149 -9.80 -10.16 12.35
N ASP A 150 -9.65 -8.84 12.53
CA ASP A 150 -10.77 -7.95 12.82
C ASP A 150 -11.72 -7.84 11.62
N SER A 151 -13.00 -8.10 11.87
CA SER A 151 -14.04 -8.10 10.84
C SER A 151 -14.41 -6.68 10.38
N ALA A 152 -14.28 -5.67 11.24
CA ALA A 152 -14.58 -4.29 10.90
C ALA A 152 -13.55 -3.73 9.91
N THR A 153 -12.25 -3.98 10.15
CA THR A 153 -11.19 -3.60 9.20
C THR A 153 -11.32 -4.30 7.87
N LYS A 154 -11.73 -5.58 7.85
CA LYS A 154 -12.02 -6.32 6.60
C LYS A 154 -13.14 -5.67 5.80
N ALA A 155 -14.26 -5.33 6.45
CA ALA A 155 -15.39 -4.68 5.79
C ALA A 155 -15.00 -3.30 5.23
N ARG A 156 -14.16 -2.56 5.94
CA ARG A 156 -13.68 -1.25 5.53
C ARG A 156 -12.76 -1.32 4.32
N ILE A 157 -11.80 -2.22 4.29
CA ILE A 157 -10.95 -2.44 3.11
C ILE A 157 -11.80 -2.77 1.88
N LYS A 158 -12.83 -3.60 2.04
CA LYS A 158 -13.76 -3.89 0.95
C LYS A 158 -14.48 -2.62 0.47
N ALA A 159 -14.95 -1.78 1.37
CA ALA A 159 -15.62 -0.52 1.01
C ALA A 159 -14.67 0.44 0.27
N GLU A 160 -13.39 0.53 0.68
CA GLU A 160 -12.36 1.31 -0.03
C GLU A 160 -12.12 0.79 -1.46
N ILE A 161 -12.05 -0.53 -1.64
CA ILE A 161 -11.93 -1.15 -2.96
C ILE A 161 -13.14 -0.82 -3.85
N ASP A 162 -14.35 -0.95 -3.31
CA ASP A 162 -15.60 -0.63 -4.04
C ASP A 162 -15.61 0.85 -4.46
N LEU A 163 -15.16 1.77 -3.60
CA LEU A 163 -15.05 3.20 -3.88
C LEU A 163 -14.06 3.48 -5.02
N VAL A 164 -12.87 2.89 -4.99
CA VAL A 164 -11.87 3.03 -6.06
C VAL A 164 -12.41 2.53 -7.39
N GLN A 165 -13.15 1.41 -7.40
CA GLN A 165 -13.78 0.89 -8.62
C GLN A 165 -14.83 1.85 -9.19
N MET A 166 -15.64 2.47 -8.34
CA MET A 166 -16.64 3.48 -8.76
C MET A 166 -15.97 4.72 -9.36
N CYS A 167 -14.92 5.25 -8.72
CA CYS A 167 -14.17 6.41 -9.22
C CYS A 167 -13.50 6.12 -10.58
N ALA A 168 -12.94 4.92 -10.77
CA ALA A 168 -12.30 4.53 -12.02
C ALA A 168 -13.29 4.43 -13.20
N VAL A 169 -14.58 4.15 -12.94
CA VAL A 169 -15.65 4.12 -13.96
C VAL A 169 -16.02 5.53 -14.41
N GLN A 170 -16.08 6.51 -13.50
CA GLN A 170 -16.46 7.90 -13.84
C GLN A 170 -15.43 8.60 -14.74
N VAL A 171 -14.14 8.33 -14.59
CA VAL A 171 -13.07 8.91 -15.43
C VAL A 171 -13.16 8.45 -16.89
N ARG A 172 -13.81 7.32 -17.18
CA ARG A 172 -13.96 6.79 -18.55
C ARG A 172 -15.20 7.31 -19.30
N SER A 173 -16.11 7.98 -18.61
CA SER A 173 -17.38 8.50 -19.17
C SER A 173 -17.36 10.00 -19.40
N SER A 174 -16.21 10.66 -19.24
CA SER A 174 -15.97 12.08 -19.52
C SER A 174 -15.03 12.23 -20.71
#